data_ef8e5690f3f75dca2ed480a925fb1a96
#
_entry.id   ef8e5690f3f75dca2ed480a925fb1a96
#
_cell.length_a   1.000
_cell.length_b   1.000
_cell.length_c   1.000
_cell.angle_alpha   90.00
_cell.angle_beta   90.00
_cell.angle_gamma   90.00
#
_symmetry.space_group_name_H-M   'P 1'
#
loop_
_entity.id
_entity.type
_entity.pdbx_description
1 polymer ?
#
loop_
_entity_poly.entity_id
_entity_poly.type
_entity_poly.pdbx_seq_one_letter_code
_entity_poly.pdbx_strand_id
1 'polypeptide(L)'
;MKSVAITFVLLLAAAVSSALAEPMVYQLPPETAKLKPGPRVETAAVCQACHSADYIATQPPGKGKAFWQAEVQKMIKVYKAPIGEDDAAVIANYLATAYGAPE
;
A
#
# COMPACT_ATOMS: atom_id res chain seq x y z
N MET A 1 26.66 10.30 48.95
CA MET A 1 25.58 9.47 48.34
C MET A 1 24.44 10.28 47.76
N LYS A 2 23.98 11.36 48.41
CA LYS A 2 22.88 12.20 47.87
C LYS A 2 23.25 12.93 46.55
N SER A 3 24.48 13.41 46.41
CA SER A 3 24.95 14.13 45.20
C SER A 3 25.06 13.22 43.96
N VAL A 4 25.44 11.96 44.09
CA VAL A 4 25.55 10.99 43.00
C VAL A 4 24.17 10.64 42.46
N ALA A 5 23.17 10.47 43.32
CA ALA A 5 21.80 10.18 42.90
C ALA A 5 21.16 11.34 42.13
N ILE A 6 21.40 12.58 42.53
CA ILE A 6 20.91 13.78 41.84
C ILE A 6 21.55 13.91 40.46
N THR A 7 22.85 13.65 40.31
CA THR A 7 23.57 13.69 39.06
C THR A 7 23.04 12.60 38.06
N PHE A 8 22.72 11.42 38.57
CA PHE A 8 22.18 10.33 37.76
C PHE A 8 20.77 10.63 37.26
N VAL A 9 19.92 11.24 38.10
CA VAL A 9 18.56 11.65 37.68
C VAL A 9 18.61 12.76 36.62
N LEU A 10 19.51 13.73 36.74
CA LEU A 10 19.68 14.81 35.79
C LEU A 10 20.20 14.29 34.41
N LEU A 11 21.13 13.33 34.42
CA LEU A 11 21.63 12.68 33.21
C LEU A 11 20.54 11.87 32.51
N LEU A 12 19.68 11.19 33.24
CA LEU A 12 18.56 10.43 32.69
C LEU A 12 17.51 11.35 32.06
N ALA A 13 17.20 12.48 32.68
CA ALA A 13 16.27 13.47 32.16
C ALA A 13 16.77 14.12 30.85
N ALA A 14 18.07 14.38 30.74
CA ALA A 14 18.69 14.92 29.54
C ALA A 14 18.65 13.91 28.37
N ALA A 15 18.78 12.60 28.63
CA ALA A 15 18.70 11.54 27.61
C ALA A 15 17.30 11.37 27.04
N VAL A 16 16.24 11.62 27.80
CA VAL A 16 14.85 11.53 27.33
C VAL A 16 14.48 12.70 26.41
N SER A 17 15.05 13.88 26.65
CA SER A 17 14.75 15.07 25.83
C SER A 17 15.24 14.98 24.37
N SER A 18 16.23 14.15 24.09
CA SER A 18 16.78 13.97 22.74
C SER A 18 16.02 12.94 21.87
N ALA A 19 15.02 12.28 22.43
CA ALA A 19 14.25 11.24 21.72
C ALA A 19 12.97 11.75 21.06
N LEU A 20 12.67 13.05 21.15
CA LEU A 20 11.51 13.64 20.47
C LEU A 20 11.87 13.92 19.01
N ALA A 21 11.53 12.98 18.13
CA ALA A 21 11.62 13.20 16.69
C ALA A 21 10.56 14.23 16.26
N GLU A 22 10.96 15.28 15.59
CA GLU A 22 10.01 16.20 14.97
C GLU A 22 9.33 15.53 13.77
N PRO A 23 8.01 15.71 13.60
CA PRO A 23 7.33 15.18 12.43
C PRO A 23 7.86 15.85 11.16
N MET A 24 8.32 15.03 10.22
CA MET A 24 8.77 15.50 8.91
C MET A 24 7.56 15.72 8.01
N VAL A 25 7.39 16.92 7.50
CA VAL A 25 6.42 17.19 6.44
C VAL A 25 7.05 16.81 5.11
N TYR A 26 6.55 15.74 4.51
CA TYR A 26 7.02 15.24 3.22
C TYR A 26 5.94 15.42 2.16
N GLN A 27 6.27 16.04 1.04
CA GLN A 27 5.40 16.11 -0.13
C GLN A 27 5.70 14.94 -1.05
N LEU A 28 4.71 14.05 -1.20
CA LEU A 28 4.82 12.96 -2.16
C LEU A 28 4.88 13.52 -3.59
N PRO A 29 5.73 12.96 -4.45
CA PRO A 29 5.69 13.29 -5.87
C PRO A 29 4.32 12.91 -6.46
N PRO A 30 3.87 13.58 -7.53
CA PRO A 30 2.61 13.24 -8.18
C PRO A 30 2.65 11.81 -8.72
N GLU A 31 1.55 11.08 -8.57
CA GLU A 31 1.40 9.75 -9.14
C GLU A 31 1.35 9.82 -10.67
N THR A 32 2.25 9.12 -11.33
CA THR A 32 2.33 9.07 -12.80
C THR A 32 1.94 7.72 -13.39
N ALA A 33 1.94 6.66 -12.59
CA ALA A 33 1.53 5.34 -13.01
C ALA A 33 0.01 5.29 -13.26
N LYS A 34 -0.38 4.68 -14.36
CA LYS A 34 -1.78 4.54 -14.75
C LYS A 34 -2.13 3.07 -14.96
N LEU A 35 -3.37 2.73 -14.65
CA LEU A 35 -3.91 1.43 -15.03
C LEU A 35 -3.95 1.29 -16.55
N LYS A 36 -3.65 0.09 -17.06
CA LYS A 36 -3.79 -0.21 -18.49
C LYS A 36 -5.24 0.01 -18.93
N PRO A 37 -5.48 0.58 -20.13
CA PRO A 37 -6.84 0.72 -20.63
C PRO A 37 -7.51 -0.65 -20.80
N GLY A 38 -8.79 -0.73 -20.52
CA GLY A 38 -9.56 -1.96 -20.65
C GLY A 38 -10.98 -1.82 -20.13
N PRO A 39 -11.87 -2.79 -20.41
CA PRO A 39 -13.23 -2.78 -19.91
C PRO A 39 -13.26 -2.72 -18.38
N ARG A 40 -14.03 -1.82 -17.82
CA ARG A 40 -14.24 -1.65 -16.37
C ARG A 40 -12.98 -1.19 -15.60
N VAL A 41 -12.06 -0.51 -16.28
CA VAL A 41 -10.88 0.11 -15.63
C VAL A 41 -11.30 1.11 -14.54
N GLU A 42 -12.42 1.78 -14.70
CA GLU A 42 -12.98 2.72 -13.73
C GLU A 42 -13.32 2.04 -12.39
N THR A 43 -13.78 0.79 -12.42
CA THR A 43 -14.02 0.01 -11.19
C THR A 43 -12.70 -0.35 -10.50
N ALA A 44 -11.66 -0.67 -11.27
CA ALA A 44 -10.34 -0.99 -10.74
C ALA A 44 -9.57 0.25 -10.21
N ALA A 45 -10.03 1.46 -10.51
CA ALA A 45 -9.39 2.69 -10.02
C ALA A 45 -9.34 2.79 -8.49
N VAL A 46 -10.22 2.08 -7.78
CA VAL A 46 -10.19 1.97 -6.30
C VAL A 46 -8.86 1.44 -5.77
N CYS A 47 -8.14 0.64 -6.55
CA CYS A 47 -6.82 0.10 -6.16
C CYS A 47 -5.79 1.21 -5.90
N GLN A 48 -5.91 2.33 -6.60
CA GLN A 48 -4.99 3.47 -6.47
C GLN A 48 -5.23 4.33 -5.22
N ALA A 49 -6.26 4.02 -4.43
CA ALA A 49 -6.51 4.71 -3.16
C ALA A 49 -5.45 4.42 -2.09
N CYS A 50 -4.73 3.29 -2.19
CA CYS A 50 -3.78 2.84 -1.18
C CYS A 50 -2.34 2.71 -1.70
N HIS A 51 -2.14 2.44 -2.99
CA HIS A 51 -0.82 2.25 -3.60
C HIS A 51 -0.84 2.61 -5.09
N SER A 52 0.35 2.75 -5.66
CA SER A 52 0.54 3.02 -7.08
C SER A 52 0.04 1.87 -7.96
N ALA A 53 -0.40 2.18 -9.18
CA ALA A 53 -0.70 1.20 -10.22
C ALA A 53 0.53 0.36 -10.63
N ASP A 54 1.74 0.80 -10.33
CA ASP A 54 2.98 0.05 -10.54
C ASP A 54 2.99 -1.29 -9.81
N TYR A 55 2.36 -1.39 -8.64
CA TYR A 55 2.23 -2.67 -7.92
C TYR A 55 1.46 -3.73 -8.72
N ILE A 56 0.58 -3.30 -9.60
CA ILE A 56 -0.14 -4.19 -10.51
C ILE A 56 0.72 -4.49 -11.75
N ALA A 57 1.32 -3.46 -12.34
CA ALA A 57 2.11 -3.58 -13.55
C ALA A 57 3.37 -4.44 -13.37
N THR A 58 3.94 -4.48 -12.18
CA THR A 58 5.14 -5.27 -11.85
C THR A 58 4.86 -6.71 -11.43
N GLN A 59 3.60 -7.15 -11.39
CA GLN A 59 3.28 -8.55 -11.17
C GLN A 59 3.79 -9.42 -12.32
N PRO A 60 4.10 -10.71 -12.07
CA PRO A 60 4.59 -11.60 -13.11
C PRO A 60 3.63 -11.66 -14.31
N PRO A 61 4.13 -11.55 -15.55
CA PRO A 61 3.30 -11.59 -16.75
C PRO A 61 2.64 -12.96 -16.95
N GLY A 62 1.58 -13.01 -17.75
CA GLY A 62 0.92 -14.26 -18.13
C GLY A 62 0.15 -14.97 -17.03
N LYS A 63 -0.12 -14.30 -15.91
CA LYS A 63 -0.93 -14.87 -14.82
C LYS A 63 -2.41 -14.84 -15.18
N GLY A 64 -3.04 -15.99 -15.03
CA GLY A 64 -4.46 -16.18 -15.35
C GLY A 64 -5.43 -15.62 -14.32
N LYS A 65 -6.72 -15.79 -14.61
CA LYS A 65 -7.83 -15.29 -13.79
C LYS A 65 -7.74 -15.71 -12.33
N ALA A 66 -7.37 -16.96 -12.02
CA ALA A 66 -7.28 -17.47 -10.66
C ALA A 66 -6.25 -16.70 -9.82
N PHE A 67 -5.11 -16.33 -10.41
CA PHE A 67 -4.12 -15.49 -9.75
C PHE A 67 -4.70 -14.13 -9.38
N TRP A 68 -5.33 -13.44 -10.33
CA TRP A 68 -5.89 -12.12 -10.09
C TRP A 68 -7.06 -12.13 -9.11
N GLN A 69 -7.87 -13.19 -9.12
CA GLN A 69 -8.91 -13.38 -8.09
C GLN A 69 -8.30 -13.51 -6.70
N ALA A 70 -7.22 -14.27 -6.56
CA ALA A 70 -6.52 -14.44 -5.28
C ALA A 70 -5.90 -13.12 -4.81
N GLU A 71 -5.30 -12.32 -5.72
CA GLU A 71 -4.72 -11.02 -5.38
C GLU A 71 -5.80 -10.02 -4.93
N VAL A 72 -6.93 -9.93 -5.61
CA VAL A 72 -8.04 -9.06 -5.20
C VAL A 72 -8.59 -9.49 -3.82
N GLN A 73 -8.78 -10.80 -3.60
CA GLN A 73 -9.22 -11.31 -2.30
C GLN A 73 -8.21 -11.04 -1.18
N LYS A 74 -6.93 -11.07 -1.48
CA LYS A 74 -5.87 -10.69 -0.54
C LYS A 74 -5.98 -9.21 -0.14
N MET A 75 -6.23 -8.31 -1.09
CA MET A 75 -6.45 -6.89 -0.79
C MET A 75 -7.63 -6.71 0.16
N ILE A 76 -8.73 -7.42 -0.08
CA ILE A 76 -9.95 -7.33 0.74
C ILE A 76 -9.72 -7.93 2.15
N LYS A 77 -9.23 -9.17 2.21
CA LYS A 77 -9.19 -9.93 3.47
C LYS A 77 -8.02 -9.54 4.37
N VAL A 78 -6.86 -9.30 3.80
CA VAL A 78 -5.62 -9.00 4.53
C VAL A 78 -5.47 -7.50 4.73
N TYR A 79 -5.56 -6.72 3.67
CA TYR A 79 -5.33 -5.28 3.69
C TYR A 79 -6.58 -4.44 3.90
N LYS A 80 -7.75 -5.10 4.00
CA LYS A 80 -9.05 -4.45 4.32
C LYS A 80 -9.47 -3.41 3.28
N ALA A 81 -9.15 -3.65 2.01
CA ALA A 81 -9.62 -2.81 0.93
C ALA A 81 -11.17 -2.76 0.92
N PRO A 82 -11.78 -1.57 0.79
CA PRO A 82 -13.22 -1.40 0.83
C PRO A 82 -13.86 -1.74 -0.53
N ILE A 83 -13.76 -3.00 -0.94
CA ILE A 83 -14.24 -3.53 -2.22
C ILE A 83 -15.34 -4.56 -1.94
N GLY A 84 -16.53 -4.33 -2.50
CA GLY A 84 -17.63 -5.29 -2.44
C GLY A 84 -17.39 -6.52 -3.34
N GLU A 85 -18.09 -7.62 -3.05
CA GLU A 85 -17.89 -8.89 -3.79
C GLU A 85 -18.22 -8.76 -5.28
N ASP A 86 -19.22 -7.98 -5.67
CA ASP A 86 -19.57 -7.74 -7.07
C ASP A 86 -18.44 -7.00 -7.80
N ASP A 87 -17.87 -5.96 -7.18
CA ASP A 87 -16.75 -5.22 -7.74
C ASP A 87 -15.47 -6.07 -7.74
N ALA A 88 -15.27 -6.92 -6.74
CA ALA A 88 -14.13 -7.84 -6.67
C ALA A 88 -14.05 -8.74 -7.90
N ALA A 89 -15.19 -9.31 -8.32
CA ALA A 89 -15.27 -10.15 -9.51
C ALA A 89 -14.97 -9.35 -10.79
N VAL A 90 -15.50 -8.13 -10.88
CA VAL A 90 -15.28 -7.21 -12.02
C VAL A 90 -13.80 -6.83 -12.11
N ILE A 91 -13.20 -6.43 -11.00
CA ILE A 91 -11.78 -6.04 -10.92
C ILE A 91 -10.88 -7.21 -11.30
N ALA A 92 -11.11 -8.40 -10.77
CA ALA A 92 -10.33 -9.59 -11.10
C ALA A 92 -10.40 -9.94 -12.60
N ASN A 93 -11.57 -9.79 -13.23
CA ASN A 93 -11.73 -9.99 -14.67
C ASN A 93 -10.96 -8.93 -15.48
N TYR A 94 -11.04 -7.66 -15.08
CA TYR A 94 -10.28 -6.59 -15.72
C TYR A 94 -8.78 -6.89 -15.64
N LEU A 95 -8.26 -7.21 -14.43
CA LEU A 95 -6.84 -7.48 -14.23
C LEU A 95 -6.36 -8.69 -15.05
N ALA A 96 -7.14 -9.75 -15.10
CA ALA A 96 -6.83 -10.92 -15.91
C ALA A 96 -6.77 -10.59 -17.42
N THR A 97 -7.62 -9.67 -17.89
CA THR A 97 -7.65 -9.24 -19.28
C THR A 97 -6.52 -8.27 -19.62
N ALA A 98 -6.29 -7.27 -18.77
CA ALA A 98 -5.35 -6.19 -19.03
C ALA A 98 -3.88 -6.57 -18.73
N TYR A 99 -3.66 -7.44 -17.74
CA TYR A 99 -2.32 -7.80 -17.25
C TYR A 99 -2.00 -9.29 -17.34
N GLY A 100 -3.00 -10.13 -17.59
CA GLY A 100 -2.83 -11.58 -17.65
C GLY A 100 -2.45 -12.11 -19.03
N ALA A 101 -2.59 -11.32 -20.08
CA ALA A 101 -2.23 -11.75 -21.44
C ALA A 101 -0.70 -11.87 -21.57
N PRO A 102 -0.18 -12.92 -22.24
CA PRO A 102 1.22 -12.93 -22.64
C PRO A 102 1.49 -11.78 -23.61
N GLU A 103 2.63 -11.13 -23.45
CA GLU A 103 3.14 -10.15 -24.41
C GLU A 103 3.56 -10.83 -25.72
#